data_ea3c1eb5d5f2cacf4de27ceddea68f8f
#
_entry.id   ea3c1eb5d5f2cacf4de27ceddea68f8f
#
_cell.length_a   1.000
_cell.length_b   1.000
_cell.length_c   1.000
_cell.angle_alpha   90.00
_cell.angle_beta   90.00
_cell.angle_gamma   90.00
#
_symmetry.space_group_name_H-M   'P 1'
#
loop_
_entity.id
_entity.type
_entity.pdbx_description
1 polymer ?
#
loop_
_entity_poly.entity_id
_entity_poly.type
_entity_poly.pdbx_seq_one_letter_code
_entity_poly.pdbx_strand_id
1 'polypeptide(L)'
;FGLYFPRLQPHYRGGYYLHLSPQESFVGGGFFNPEPKDLLRIRQEIAAEPEVFSQIMTSAPMKKYFGGQLFGDEVKTAPKGFSKDDPMIAYLRKKQFLLKRDFAPQAVLGEQFFEEVVASFLSMRPFYDFMTGALTTDLNGESLFD
;
A
#
# COMPACT_ATOMS: atom_id res chain seq x y z
N PHE A 1 17.24 -12.32 -6.38
CA PHE A 1 17.28 -12.27 -4.92
C PHE A 1 16.16 -11.39 -4.39
N GLY A 2 15.37 -11.93 -3.47
CA GLY A 2 14.28 -11.20 -2.84
C GLY A 2 14.21 -11.46 -1.35
N LEU A 3 13.92 -10.43 -0.58
CA LEU A 3 13.70 -10.51 0.86
C LEU A 3 12.33 -9.95 1.19
N TYR A 4 11.56 -10.70 1.96
CA TYR A 4 10.26 -10.28 2.46
C TYR A 4 10.32 -10.11 3.98
N PHE A 5 9.86 -8.97 4.44
CA PHE A 5 9.84 -8.63 5.86
C PHE A 5 8.39 -8.49 6.31
N PRO A 6 7.81 -9.51 6.95
CA PRO A 6 6.44 -9.42 7.43
C PRO A 6 6.32 -8.41 8.58
N ARG A 7 5.14 -7.84 8.73
CA ARG A 7 4.83 -7.02 9.89
C ARG A 7 4.56 -7.97 11.06
N LEU A 8 5.30 -7.78 12.14
CA LEU A 8 5.38 -8.77 13.22
C LEU A 8 4.35 -8.61 14.34
N GLN A 9 3.58 -7.52 14.32
CA GLN A 9 2.56 -7.33 15.37
C GLN A 9 1.35 -8.20 15.11
N PRO A 10 0.66 -8.68 16.17
CA PRO A 10 -0.58 -9.42 15.99
C PRO A 10 -1.59 -8.62 15.16
N HIS A 11 -2.30 -9.31 14.26
CA HIS A 11 -3.33 -8.75 13.39
C HIS A 11 -2.82 -7.76 12.34
N TYR A 12 -1.55 -7.43 12.32
CA TYR A 12 -0.96 -6.63 11.26
C TYR A 12 -0.81 -7.48 10.01
N ARG A 13 -1.14 -6.90 8.87
CA ARG A 13 -1.04 -7.56 7.58
C ARG A 13 -0.16 -6.76 6.64
N GLY A 14 0.23 -7.41 5.54
CA GLY A 14 1.17 -6.83 4.60
C GLY A 14 2.60 -6.96 5.08
N GLY A 15 3.51 -6.42 4.33
CA GLY A 15 4.92 -6.47 4.65
C GLY A 15 5.75 -5.66 3.67
N TYR A 16 7.04 -5.76 3.82
CA TYR A 16 8.02 -5.02 3.02
C TYR A 16 8.80 -6.01 2.16
N TYR A 17 9.12 -5.60 0.95
CA TYR A 17 9.81 -6.45 0.00
C TYR A 17 10.97 -5.71 -0.63
N LEU A 18 12.14 -6.35 -0.68
CA LEU A 18 13.32 -5.86 -1.37
C LEU A 18 13.70 -6.88 -2.44
N HIS A 19 13.80 -6.42 -3.69
CA HIS A 19 14.22 -7.24 -4.81
C HIS A 19 15.49 -6.68 -5.42
N LEU A 20 16.50 -7.55 -5.60
CA LEU A 20 17.76 -7.20 -6.23
C LEU A 20 18.07 -8.16 -7.36
N SER A 21 18.26 -7.63 -8.56
CA SER A 21 18.71 -8.42 -9.70
C SER A 21 19.47 -7.52 -10.68
N PRO A 22 20.27 -8.10 -11.60
CA PRO A 22 20.93 -7.30 -12.63
C PRO A 22 19.97 -6.56 -13.56
N GLN A 23 18.75 -7.10 -13.73
CA GLN A 23 17.76 -6.52 -14.61
C GLN A 23 16.90 -5.48 -13.94
N GLU A 24 16.61 -5.68 -12.64
CA GLU A 24 15.63 -4.87 -11.93
C GLU A 24 15.89 -4.95 -10.44
N SER A 25 15.89 -3.79 -9.78
CA SER A 25 15.95 -3.72 -8.31
C SER A 25 14.91 -2.74 -7.82
N PHE A 26 14.18 -3.14 -6.78
CA PHE A 26 13.13 -2.29 -6.23
C PHE A 26 12.82 -2.64 -4.78
N VAL A 27 12.22 -1.70 -4.09
CA VAL A 27 11.52 -1.95 -2.83
C VAL A 27 10.04 -1.81 -3.07
N GLY A 28 9.26 -2.57 -2.33
CA GLY A 28 7.81 -2.52 -2.46
C GLY A 28 7.13 -3.08 -1.25
N GLY A 29 5.83 -3.18 -1.34
CA GLY A 29 5.00 -3.72 -0.29
C GLY A 29 3.55 -3.46 -0.56
N GLY A 30 2.71 -3.84 0.40
CA GLY A 30 1.29 -3.65 0.28
C GLY A 30 0.54 -4.97 0.40
N PHE A 31 -0.59 -5.04 -0.31
CA PHE A 31 -1.52 -6.14 -0.21
C PHE A 31 -1.71 -6.77 -1.59
N PHE A 32 -1.02 -7.89 -1.79
CA PHE A 32 -1.07 -8.67 -3.01
C PHE A 32 -2.17 -9.72 -2.87
N ASN A 33 -3.11 -9.75 -3.82
CA ASN A 33 -4.23 -10.69 -3.83
C ASN A 33 -4.99 -10.78 -2.49
N PRO A 34 -5.50 -9.65 -1.96
CA PRO A 34 -6.31 -9.73 -0.74
C PRO A 34 -7.56 -10.58 -0.99
N GLU A 35 -8.01 -11.27 0.05
CA GLU A 35 -9.26 -12.01 -0.02
C GLU A 35 -10.42 -11.05 -0.31
N PRO A 36 -11.51 -11.53 -0.97
CA PRO A 36 -12.66 -10.66 -1.31
C PRO A 36 -13.21 -9.88 -0.12
N LYS A 37 -13.27 -10.50 1.04
CA LYS A 37 -13.72 -9.85 2.28
C LYS A 37 -12.82 -8.68 2.67
N ASP A 38 -11.51 -8.88 2.60
CA ASP A 38 -10.53 -7.84 2.94
C ASP A 38 -10.54 -6.73 1.90
N LEU A 39 -10.62 -7.10 0.62
CA LEU A 39 -10.69 -6.13 -0.47
C LEU A 39 -11.90 -5.22 -0.33
N LEU A 40 -13.06 -5.80 -0.03
CA LEU A 40 -14.28 -5.02 0.21
C LEU A 40 -14.10 -4.07 1.39
N ARG A 41 -13.54 -4.56 2.49
CA ARG A 41 -13.35 -3.74 3.70
C ARG A 41 -12.42 -2.57 3.46
N ILE A 42 -11.31 -2.81 2.74
CA ILE A 42 -10.37 -1.74 2.37
C ILE A 42 -11.08 -0.69 1.51
N ARG A 43 -11.84 -1.11 0.51
CA ARG A 43 -12.59 -0.20 -0.35
C ARG A 43 -13.59 0.64 0.44
N GLN A 44 -14.31 0.01 1.36
CA GLN A 44 -15.27 0.72 2.23
C GLN A 44 -14.57 1.79 3.07
N GLU A 45 -13.39 1.49 3.61
CA GLU A 45 -12.64 2.46 4.41
C GLU A 45 -12.15 3.63 3.57
N ILE A 46 -11.63 3.36 2.38
CA ILE A 46 -11.17 4.42 1.48
C ILE A 46 -12.35 5.33 1.10
N ALA A 47 -13.51 4.75 0.79
CA ALA A 47 -14.70 5.52 0.44
C ALA A 47 -15.25 6.32 1.62
N ALA A 48 -15.16 5.79 2.84
CA ALA A 48 -15.64 6.44 4.05
C ALA A 48 -14.71 7.55 4.53
N GLU A 49 -13.40 7.41 4.31
CA GLU A 49 -12.39 8.34 4.78
C GLU A 49 -11.53 8.86 3.60
N PRO A 50 -12.16 9.51 2.60
CA PRO A 50 -11.44 9.89 1.39
C PRO A 50 -10.34 10.91 1.64
N GLU A 51 -10.55 11.84 2.57
CA GLU A 51 -9.56 12.87 2.87
C GLU A 51 -8.33 12.28 3.56
N VAL A 52 -8.54 11.35 4.49
CA VAL A 52 -7.45 10.67 5.19
C VAL A 52 -6.60 9.90 4.21
N PHE A 53 -7.21 9.08 3.37
CA PHE A 53 -6.48 8.28 2.39
C PHE A 53 -5.78 9.16 1.35
N SER A 54 -6.45 10.20 0.87
CA SER A 54 -5.87 11.14 -0.07
C SER A 54 -4.64 11.84 0.50
N GLN A 55 -4.70 12.26 1.77
CA GLN A 55 -3.55 12.88 2.43
C GLN A 55 -2.37 11.94 2.54
N ILE A 56 -2.60 10.66 2.79
CA ILE A 56 -1.54 9.65 2.82
C ILE A 56 -0.90 9.53 1.45
N MET A 57 -1.70 9.35 0.40
CA MET A 57 -1.20 9.10 -0.95
C MET A 57 -0.54 10.33 -1.57
N THR A 58 -0.93 11.53 -1.15
CA THR A 58 -0.37 12.78 -1.68
C THR A 58 0.67 13.41 -0.77
N SER A 59 1.03 12.75 0.33
CA SER A 59 2.08 13.25 1.22
C SER A 59 3.43 13.34 0.50
N ALA A 60 4.30 14.23 0.98
CA ALA A 60 5.61 14.44 0.36
C ALA A 60 6.44 13.15 0.30
N PRO A 61 6.56 12.34 1.38
CA PRO A 61 7.30 11.09 1.29
C PRO A 61 6.69 10.10 0.30
N MET A 62 5.36 9.98 0.27
CA MET A 62 4.68 9.06 -0.65
C MET A 62 4.94 9.46 -2.09
N LYS A 63 4.86 10.74 -2.41
CA LYS A 63 5.16 11.24 -3.76
C LYS A 63 6.63 11.04 -4.10
N LYS A 64 7.53 11.34 -3.16
CA LYS A 64 8.98 11.25 -3.40
C LYS A 64 9.41 9.82 -3.68
N TYR A 65 8.97 8.87 -2.86
CA TYR A 65 9.46 7.50 -2.93
C TYR A 65 8.65 6.60 -3.83
N PHE A 66 7.33 6.83 -3.96
CA PHE A 66 6.43 5.92 -4.67
C PHE A 66 5.60 6.61 -5.76
N GLY A 67 5.87 7.90 -6.03
CA GLY A 67 5.15 8.64 -7.05
C GLY A 67 3.69 8.93 -6.72
N GLY A 68 3.27 8.67 -5.49
CA GLY A 68 1.87 8.86 -5.09
C GLY A 68 0.90 7.91 -5.75
N GLN A 69 1.37 6.75 -6.23
CA GLN A 69 0.58 5.80 -7.02
C GLN A 69 0.50 4.44 -6.36
N LEU A 70 -0.63 3.78 -6.58
CA LEU A 70 -0.79 2.37 -6.26
C LEU A 70 -0.61 1.55 -7.53
N PHE A 71 0.09 0.44 -7.40
CA PHE A 71 0.27 -0.55 -8.45
C PHE A 71 -0.66 -1.74 -8.18
N GLY A 72 -0.85 -2.56 -9.20
CA GLY A 72 -1.67 -3.75 -9.12
C GLY A 72 -2.80 -3.71 -10.12
N ASP A 73 -3.45 -4.85 -10.29
CA ASP A 73 -4.57 -5.00 -11.20
C ASP A 73 -5.76 -4.19 -10.72
N GLU A 74 -6.64 -3.84 -11.65
CA GLU A 74 -7.85 -3.13 -11.33
C GLU A 74 -9.03 -3.63 -12.18
N VAL A 75 -10.24 -3.42 -11.66
CA VAL A 75 -11.46 -3.68 -12.44
C VAL A 75 -11.69 -2.52 -13.41
N LYS A 76 -12.35 -2.81 -14.54
CA LYS A 76 -12.57 -1.80 -15.60
C LYS A 76 -13.64 -0.78 -15.25
N THR A 77 -14.57 -1.16 -14.38
CA THR A 77 -15.69 -0.32 -13.98
C THR A 77 -15.70 -0.17 -12.47
N ALA A 78 -16.65 0.61 -11.94
CA ALA A 78 -16.81 0.72 -10.50
C ALA A 78 -17.09 -0.66 -9.89
N PRO A 79 -16.42 -1.02 -8.79
CA PRO A 79 -16.73 -2.25 -8.07
C PRO A 79 -18.17 -2.23 -7.57
N LYS A 80 -18.76 -3.43 -7.42
CA LYS A 80 -20.11 -3.54 -6.90
C LYS A 80 -20.24 -2.84 -5.55
N GLY A 81 -21.28 -2.01 -5.44
CA GLY A 81 -21.53 -1.25 -4.21
C GLY A 81 -20.88 0.12 -4.16
N PHE A 82 -20.14 0.52 -5.19
CA PHE A 82 -19.46 1.81 -5.26
C PHE A 82 -19.89 2.57 -6.50
N SER A 83 -19.99 3.91 -6.36
CA SER A 83 -20.34 4.78 -7.47
C SER A 83 -19.15 5.03 -8.38
N LYS A 84 -19.41 5.02 -9.69
CA LYS A 84 -18.40 5.43 -10.68
C LYS A 84 -17.97 6.89 -10.50
N ASP A 85 -18.78 7.69 -9.80
CA ASP A 85 -18.54 9.10 -9.57
C ASP A 85 -17.89 9.36 -8.21
N ASP A 86 -17.54 8.30 -7.45
CA ASP A 86 -16.86 8.46 -6.17
C ASP A 86 -15.51 9.15 -6.39
N PRO A 87 -15.17 10.19 -5.58
CA PRO A 87 -13.88 10.86 -5.72
C PRO A 87 -12.67 9.93 -5.61
N MET A 88 -12.83 8.79 -4.92
CA MET A 88 -11.75 7.82 -4.73
C MET A 88 -11.79 6.68 -5.75
N ILE A 89 -12.58 6.80 -6.81
CA ILE A 89 -12.82 5.67 -7.73
C ILE A 89 -11.54 5.07 -8.32
N ALA A 90 -10.53 5.88 -8.58
CA ALA A 90 -9.25 5.39 -9.11
C ALA A 90 -8.59 4.39 -8.15
N TYR A 91 -8.72 4.60 -6.85
CA TYR A 91 -8.23 3.67 -5.84
C TYR A 91 -9.19 2.49 -5.61
N LEU A 92 -10.49 2.76 -5.64
CA LEU A 92 -11.51 1.73 -5.39
C LEU A 92 -11.51 0.64 -6.46
N ARG A 93 -11.09 0.97 -7.68
CA ARG A 93 -11.00 0.00 -8.78
C ARG A 93 -9.86 -1.00 -8.61
N LYS A 94 -8.89 -0.72 -7.74
CA LYS A 94 -7.76 -1.62 -7.52
C LYS A 94 -8.21 -2.95 -6.92
N LYS A 95 -7.63 -4.04 -7.40
CA LYS A 95 -7.77 -5.38 -6.83
C LYS A 95 -6.62 -5.71 -5.88
N GLN A 96 -5.54 -4.94 -6.00
CA GLN A 96 -4.34 -5.07 -5.19
C GLN A 96 -3.90 -3.67 -4.80
N PHE A 97 -3.28 -3.55 -3.64
CA PHE A 97 -2.82 -2.28 -3.12
C PHE A 97 -1.32 -2.36 -2.87
N LEU A 98 -0.55 -2.07 -3.92
CA LEU A 98 0.90 -2.24 -3.92
C LEU A 98 1.60 -0.90 -4.08
N LEU A 99 2.70 -0.76 -3.35
CA LEU A 99 3.64 0.35 -3.50
C LEU A 99 4.94 -0.20 -4.07
N LYS A 100 5.60 0.58 -4.94
CA LYS A 100 6.85 0.15 -5.57
C LYS A 100 7.74 1.36 -5.82
N ARG A 101 9.03 1.20 -5.53
CA ARG A 101 10.06 2.17 -5.85
C ARG A 101 11.21 1.44 -6.54
N ASP A 102 11.48 1.80 -7.78
CA ASP A 102 12.59 1.25 -8.54
C ASP A 102 13.90 1.96 -8.20
N PHE A 103 15.01 1.22 -8.25
CA PHE A 103 16.35 1.75 -8.08
C PHE A 103 17.18 1.48 -9.32
N ALA A 104 17.89 2.51 -9.78
CA ALA A 104 18.87 2.34 -10.84
C ALA A 104 20.05 1.49 -10.35
N PRO A 105 20.74 0.75 -11.24
CA PRO A 105 21.88 -0.08 -10.83
C PRO A 105 22.95 0.69 -10.06
N GLN A 106 23.21 1.92 -10.43
CA GLN A 106 24.20 2.77 -9.76
C GLN A 106 23.78 3.09 -8.32
N ALA A 107 22.48 3.28 -8.09
CA ALA A 107 21.97 3.55 -6.75
C ALA A 107 22.14 2.33 -5.84
N VAL A 108 21.94 1.13 -6.37
CA VAL A 108 22.11 -0.13 -5.61
C VAL A 108 23.54 -0.28 -5.14
N LEU A 109 24.51 0.14 -5.94
CA LEU A 109 25.93 0.06 -5.61
C LEU A 109 26.43 1.24 -4.77
N GLY A 110 25.59 2.25 -4.53
CA GLY A 110 25.95 3.44 -3.80
C GLY A 110 25.97 3.24 -2.28
N GLU A 111 26.71 4.11 -1.60
CA GLU A 111 26.85 4.04 -0.15
C GLU A 111 25.56 4.34 0.61
N GLN A 112 24.62 5.05 -0.04
CA GLN A 112 23.37 5.46 0.58
C GLN A 112 22.20 4.49 0.30
N PHE A 113 22.47 3.38 -0.39
CA PHE A 113 21.39 2.47 -0.78
C PHE A 113 20.61 1.94 0.43
N PHE A 114 21.31 1.49 1.46
CA PHE A 114 20.66 0.98 2.66
C PHE A 114 19.75 2.03 3.31
N GLU A 115 20.24 3.25 3.44
CA GLU A 115 19.46 4.36 4.02
C GLU A 115 18.22 4.66 3.18
N GLU A 116 18.36 4.63 1.87
CA GLU A 116 17.24 4.86 0.94
C GLU A 116 16.18 3.75 1.04
N VAL A 117 16.61 2.50 1.20
CA VAL A 117 15.69 1.38 1.41
C VAL A 117 14.91 1.57 2.72
N VAL A 118 15.61 1.88 3.81
CA VAL A 118 14.96 2.09 5.11
C VAL A 118 14.01 3.28 5.06
N ALA A 119 14.40 4.39 4.45
CA ALA A 119 13.54 5.56 4.30
C ALA A 119 12.28 5.24 3.51
N SER A 120 12.42 4.43 2.46
CA SER A 120 11.27 3.98 1.67
C SER A 120 10.31 3.15 2.51
N PHE A 121 10.82 2.18 3.27
CA PHE A 121 10.00 1.35 4.13
C PHE A 121 9.28 2.17 5.22
N LEU A 122 9.99 3.09 5.85
CA LEU A 122 9.39 3.95 6.87
C LEU A 122 8.27 4.82 6.30
N SER A 123 8.40 5.27 5.07
CA SER A 123 7.39 6.11 4.42
C SER A 123 6.11 5.34 4.09
N MET A 124 6.14 4.00 4.11
CA MET A 124 4.95 3.16 3.92
C MET A 124 4.08 3.06 5.18
N ARG A 125 4.57 3.43 6.36
CA ARG A 125 3.85 3.21 7.62
C ARG A 125 2.46 3.83 7.66
N PRO A 126 2.24 5.10 7.27
CA PRO A 126 0.89 5.64 7.29
C PRO A 126 -0.09 4.85 6.41
N PHE A 127 0.38 4.38 5.26
CA PHE A 127 -0.42 3.52 4.38
C PHE A 127 -0.77 2.21 5.07
N TYR A 128 0.20 1.54 5.69
CA TYR A 128 -0.06 0.30 6.41
C TYR A 128 -0.96 0.51 7.64
N ASP A 129 -0.79 1.60 8.35
CA ASP A 129 -1.63 1.91 9.52
C ASP A 129 -3.08 2.11 9.11
N PHE A 130 -3.32 2.79 7.99
CA PHE A 130 -4.66 2.93 7.42
C PHE A 130 -5.26 1.57 7.08
N MET A 131 -4.51 0.73 6.37
CA MET A 131 -4.98 -0.60 5.97
C MET A 131 -5.22 -1.51 7.17
N THR A 132 -4.32 -1.48 8.15
CA THR A 132 -4.49 -2.25 9.39
C THR A 132 -5.76 -1.79 10.12
N GLY A 133 -5.99 -0.48 10.20
CA GLY A 133 -7.22 0.06 10.78
C GLY A 133 -8.46 -0.48 10.07
N ALA A 134 -8.46 -0.47 8.74
CA ALA A 134 -9.57 -1.00 7.96
C ALA A 134 -9.82 -2.49 8.23
N LEU A 135 -8.75 -3.28 8.34
CA LEU A 135 -8.85 -4.75 8.45
C LEU A 135 -9.05 -5.24 9.88
N THR A 136 -8.92 -4.37 10.88
CA THR A 136 -9.07 -4.72 12.29
C THR A 136 -10.29 -4.09 12.96
N THR A 137 -11.09 -3.33 12.21
CA THR A 137 -12.31 -2.69 12.71
C THR A 137 -13.51 -3.07 11.88
N ASP A 138 -14.71 -2.90 12.46
CA ASP A 138 -15.95 -3.03 11.72
C ASP A 138 -16.33 -1.68 11.06
N LEU A 139 -17.50 -1.64 10.40
CA LEU A 139 -17.96 -0.43 9.72
C LEU A 139 -18.28 0.72 10.68
N ASN A 140 -18.43 0.45 11.96
CA ASN A 140 -18.66 1.46 12.99
C ASN A 140 -17.35 1.94 13.62
N GLY A 141 -16.21 1.41 13.19
CA GLY A 141 -14.90 1.75 13.72
C GLY A 141 -14.53 1.02 15.00
N GLU A 142 -15.29 0.02 15.39
CA GLU A 142 -15.00 -0.75 16.59
C GLU A 142 -14.05 -1.90 16.27
N SER A 143 -13.14 -2.18 17.23
CA SER A 143 -12.16 -3.25 17.05
C SER A 143 -12.83 -4.61 16.89
N LEU A 144 -12.32 -5.41 15.93
CA LEU A 144 -12.72 -6.82 15.76
C LEU A 144 -12.00 -7.74 16.76
N PHE A 145 -11.05 -7.22 17.50
CA PHE A 145 -10.20 -7.97 18.43
C PHE A 145 -10.29 -7.38 19.83
N ASP A 146 -10.18 -8.22 20.81
CA ASP A 146 -10.19 -7.81 22.22
C ASP A 146 -8.83 -7.24 22.66
#